data_d8254274d258ce8797e516c5baadc554
#
_entry.id   d8254274d258ce8797e516c5baadc554
#
_cell.length_a   1.000
_cell.length_b   1.000
_cell.length_c   1.000
_cell.angle_alpha   90.00
_cell.angle_beta   90.00
_cell.angle_gamma   90.00
#
_symmetry.space_group_name_H-M   'P 1'
#
loop_
_entity.id
_entity.type
_entity.pdbx_description
1 polymer ?
#
loop_
_entity_poly.entity_id
_entity_poly.type
_entity_poly.pdbx_seq_one_letter_code
_entity_poly.pdbx_strand_id
1 'polypeptide(L)'
;MLATVSRGAVDRDFWTDADLPETALYLYKLIVSRDAAGRHLGVRIIDWMSRLAALEGREWVRVDTWRTNIGLHAYYERLGFKHVRTEAPSHRLSGWLAQRPAGDLSMPHKLLAVGTSDAPD
;
A
#
# COMPACT_ATOMS: atom_id res chain seq x y z
N MET A 1 -13.13 14.23 7.26
CA MET A 1 -12.48 13.04 6.72
C MET A 1 -11.12 12.85 7.36
N LEU A 2 -10.83 11.66 7.85
CA LEU A 2 -9.59 11.41 8.56
C LEU A 2 -8.53 10.73 7.71
N ALA A 3 -8.93 9.83 6.84
CA ALA A 3 -8.01 9.17 5.93
C ALA A 3 -8.77 8.60 4.75
N THR A 4 -8.12 8.52 3.61
CA THR A 4 -8.73 7.94 2.43
C THR A 4 -7.65 7.36 1.53
N VAL A 5 -8.03 6.37 0.76
CA VAL A 5 -7.18 5.81 -0.28
C VAL A 5 -8.09 5.36 -1.40
N SER A 6 -7.59 5.43 -2.62
CA SER A 6 -8.36 4.97 -3.78
C SER A 6 -7.72 3.70 -4.33
N ARG A 7 -8.53 2.80 -4.82
CA ARG A 7 -8.02 1.68 -5.61
C ARG A 7 -8.35 1.96 -7.07
N GLY A 8 -7.58 1.38 -7.97
CA GLY A 8 -7.81 1.62 -9.38
C GLY A 8 -7.12 0.61 -10.26
N ALA A 9 -7.18 0.86 -11.55
CA ALA A 9 -6.57 0.00 -12.54
C ALA A 9 -5.04 0.12 -12.50
N VAL A 10 -4.36 -0.91 -13.01
CA VAL A 10 -2.90 -0.90 -13.06
C VAL A 10 -2.44 0.19 -14.02
N ASP A 11 -1.33 0.84 -13.64
CA ASP A 11 -0.69 1.81 -14.51
C ASP A 11 0.40 1.10 -15.32
N ARG A 12 0.15 0.90 -16.59
CA ARG A 12 1.04 0.13 -17.46
C ARG A 12 2.34 0.83 -17.81
N ASP A 13 2.47 2.11 -17.49
CA ASP A 13 3.76 2.77 -17.63
C ASP A 13 4.75 2.26 -16.61
N PHE A 14 4.28 1.71 -15.49
CA PHE A 14 5.12 1.28 -14.39
C PHE A 14 5.13 -0.23 -14.20
N TRP A 15 3.98 -0.87 -14.33
CA TRP A 15 3.86 -2.30 -14.05
C TRP A 15 3.68 -3.03 -15.38
N THR A 16 4.57 -3.97 -15.64
CA THR A 16 4.61 -4.66 -16.93
C THR A 16 3.98 -6.05 -16.82
N ASP A 17 3.89 -6.73 -17.94
CA ASP A 17 3.35 -8.09 -17.94
C ASP A 17 4.18 -9.02 -17.06
N ALA A 18 5.48 -8.78 -16.96
CA ALA A 18 6.34 -9.60 -16.11
C ALA A 18 6.03 -9.45 -14.63
N ASP A 19 5.37 -8.35 -14.24
CA ASP A 19 4.96 -8.13 -12.88
C ASP A 19 3.67 -8.87 -12.53
N LEU A 20 3.06 -9.55 -13.48
CA LEU A 20 1.78 -10.24 -13.32
C LEU A 20 0.75 -9.28 -12.72
N PRO A 21 0.37 -8.26 -13.47
CA PRO A 21 -0.40 -7.15 -12.89
C PRO A 21 -1.76 -7.56 -12.33
N GLU A 22 -2.34 -8.63 -12.81
CA GLU A 22 -3.64 -9.07 -12.30
C GLU A 22 -3.53 -9.69 -10.90
N THR A 23 -2.32 -9.95 -10.41
CA THR A 23 -2.15 -10.53 -9.08
C THR A 23 -2.12 -9.49 -7.97
N ALA A 24 -2.32 -8.23 -8.29
CA ALA A 24 -2.18 -7.17 -7.30
C ALA A 24 -3.38 -6.24 -7.28
N LEU A 25 -3.58 -5.62 -6.13
CA LEU A 25 -4.52 -4.53 -5.97
C LEU A 25 -3.69 -3.25 -5.93
N TYR A 26 -4.09 -2.24 -6.70
CA TYR A 26 -3.32 -1.00 -6.86
C TYR A 26 -3.98 0.12 -6.08
N LEU A 27 -3.19 0.81 -5.27
CA LEU A 27 -3.68 1.89 -4.43
C LEU A 27 -3.14 3.22 -4.92
N TYR A 28 -3.98 4.23 -4.83
CA TYR A 28 -3.64 5.59 -5.25
C TYR A 28 -4.11 6.58 -4.20
N LYS A 29 -3.40 7.69 -4.11
CA LYS A 29 -3.87 8.88 -3.37
C LYS A 29 -4.17 8.59 -1.90
N LEU A 30 -3.25 7.95 -1.22
CA LEU A 30 -3.40 7.82 0.22
C LEU A 30 -3.28 9.21 0.86
N ILE A 31 -4.30 9.62 1.54
CA ILE A 31 -4.35 10.91 2.22
C ILE A 31 -4.75 10.66 3.65
N VAL A 32 -3.97 11.19 4.57
CA VAL A 32 -4.28 11.10 6.00
C VAL A 32 -4.29 12.52 6.54
N SER A 33 -5.37 12.90 7.20
CA SER A 33 -5.47 14.24 7.72
C SER A 33 -4.43 14.43 8.82
N ARG A 34 -3.97 15.68 8.97
CA ARG A 34 -2.95 15.98 9.97
C ARG A 34 -3.43 15.63 11.37
N ASP A 35 -4.70 15.87 11.66
CA ASP A 35 -5.24 15.60 12.98
C ASP A 35 -5.26 14.12 13.30
N ALA A 36 -5.30 13.27 12.29
CA ALA A 36 -5.43 11.85 12.48
C ALA A 36 -4.09 11.12 12.40
N ALA A 37 -3.01 11.82 12.06
CA ALA A 37 -1.73 11.17 11.80
C ALA A 37 -1.23 10.34 12.98
N GLY A 38 -1.47 10.80 14.21
CA GLY A 38 -1.02 10.07 15.38
C GLY A 38 -1.89 8.92 15.79
N ARG A 39 -2.97 8.65 15.06
CA ARG A 39 -3.89 7.58 15.39
C ARG A 39 -3.70 6.35 14.52
N HIS A 40 -2.63 6.30 13.78
CA HIS A 40 -2.31 5.18 12.89
C HIS A 40 -3.41 4.87 11.88
N LEU A 41 -4.15 5.89 11.43
CA LEU A 41 -5.23 5.66 10.47
C LEU A 41 -4.71 5.21 9.11
N GLY A 42 -3.54 5.71 8.70
CA GLY A 42 -2.93 5.25 7.47
C GLY A 42 -2.59 3.77 7.54
N VAL A 43 -2.04 3.32 8.67
CA VAL A 43 -1.72 1.91 8.88
C VAL A 43 -2.99 1.08 8.80
N ARG A 44 -4.05 1.53 9.46
CA ARG A 44 -5.30 0.79 9.49
C ARG A 44 -5.94 0.65 8.11
N ILE A 45 -5.94 1.72 7.35
CA ILE A 45 -6.57 1.68 6.04
C ILE A 45 -5.76 0.79 5.08
N ILE A 46 -4.44 0.82 5.18
CA ILE A 46 -3.59 -0.04 4.35
C ILE A 46 -3.76 -1.50 4.76
N ASP A 47 -3.82 -1.80 6.04
CA ASP A 47 -4.07 -3.16 6.51
C ASP A 47 -5.42 -3.67 6.03
N TRP A 48 -6.43 -2.80 6.06
CA TRP A 48 -7.75 -3.16 5.59
C TRP A 48 -7.74 -3.47 4.09
N MET A 49 -7.04 -2.63 3.31
CA MET A 49 -6.93 -2.85 1.87
C MET A 49 -6.15 -4.14 1.56
N SER A 50 -5.16 -4.47 2.39
CA SER A 50 -4.42 -5.71 2.21
C SER A 50 -5.29 -6.93 2.45
N ARG A 51 -6.18 -6.86 3.44
CA ARG A 51 -7.12 -7.95 3.67
C ARG A 51 -8.13 -8.05 2.54
N LEU A 52 -8.57 -6.92 2.02
CA LEU A 52 -9.48 -6.92 0.88
C LEU A 52 -8.82 -7.57 -0.33
N ALA A 53 -7.55 -7.26 -0.58
CA ALA A 53 -6.81 -7.87 -1.67
C ALA A 53 -6.76 -9.39 -1.51
N ALA A 54 -6.49 -9.86 -0.31
CA ALA A 54 -6.46 -11.29 -0.04
C ALA A 54 -7.82 -11.94 -0.28
N LEU A 55 -8.88 -11.27 0.14
CA LEU A 55 -10.24 -11.78 -0.09
C LEU A 55 -10.58 -11.86 -1.56
N GLU A 56 -9.98 -11.01 -2.37
CA GLU A 56 -10.19 -11.03 -3.81
C GLU A 56 -9.25 -12.02 -4.53
N GLY A 57 -8.45 -12.76 -3.78
CA GLY A 57 -7.53 -13.72 -4.38
C GLY A 57 -6.26 -13.10 -4.93
N ARG A 58 -5.94 -11.87 -4.55
CA ARG A 58 -4.74 -11.22 -5.03
C ARG A 58 -3.59 -11.50 -4.09
N GLU A 59 -2.37 -11.46 -4.63
CA GLU A 59 -1.17 -11.77 -3.85
C GLU A 59 -0.49 -10.53 -3.30
N TRP A 60 -0.72 -9.37 -3.90
CA TRP A 60 0.05 -8.16 -3.59
C TRP A 60 -0.85 -6.95 -3.49
N VAL A 61 -0.38 -5.98 -2.70
CA VAL A 61 -0.90 -4.61 -2.74
C VAL A 61 0.25 -3.76 -3.24
N ARG A 62 0.02 -2.95 -4.25
CA ARG A 62 1.07 -2.17 -4.91
C ARG A 62 0.76 -0.69 -4.92
N VAL A 63 1.83 0.09 -4.83
CA VAL A 63 1.75 1.55 -4.90
C VAL A 63 2.83 2.06 -5.85
N ASP A 64 2.57 3.23 -6.45
CA ASP A 64 3.61 4.00 -7.10
C ASP A 64 3.55 5.41 -6.54
N THR A 65 4.70 6.03 -6.34
CA THR A 65 4.76 7.37 -5.80
C THR A 65 5.79 8.19 -6.56
N TRP A 66 5.79 9.51 -6.29
CA TRP A 66 6.77 10.38 -6.89
C TRP A 66 8.16 9.95 -6.48
N ARG A 67 9.06 9.94 -7.45
CA ARG A 67 10.45 9.48 -7.24
C ARG A 67 11.20 10.30 -6.21
N THR A 68 10.80 11.55 -6.02
CA THR A 68 11.49 12.46 -5.11
C THR A 68 10.89 12.54 -3.73
N ASN A 69 9.78 11.85 -3.48
CA ASN A 69 9.11 11.95 -2.20
C ASN A 69 9.67 10.92 -1.21
N ILE A 70 10.87 11.21 -0.71
CA ILE A 70 11.60 10.28 0.17
C ILE A 70 10.83 10.00 1.47
N GLY A 71 10.16 11.01 2.00
CA GLY A 71 9.38 10.80 3.22
C GLY A 71 8.26 9.79 3.04
N LEU A 72 7.61 9.84 1.88
CA LEU A 72 6.53 8.90 1.59
C LEU A 72 7.09 7.50 1.36
N HIS A 73 8.26 7.39 0.72
CA HIS A 73 8.91 6.10 0.55
C HIS A 73 9.16 5.44 1.91
N ALA A 74 9.73 6.19 2.84
CA ALA A 74 10.00 5.67 4.17
C ALA A 74 8.70 5.28 4.88
N TYR A 75 7.67 6.06 4.69
CA TYR A 75 6.37 5.78 5.28
C TYR A 75 5.83 4.43 4.79
N TYR A 76 5.85 4.22 3.47
CA TYR A 76 5.37 2.94 2.92
C TYR A 76 6.25 1.78 3.38
N GLU A 77 7.55 2.00 3.46
CA GLU A 77 8.44 0.93 3.93
C GLU A 77 8.12 0.53 5.36
N ARG A 78 7.78 1.49 6.21
CA ARG A 78 7.35 1.16 7.58
C ARG A 78 6.04 0.39 7.61
N LEU A 79 5.21 0.53 6.58
CA LEU A 79 3.97 -0.20 6.47
C LEU A 79 4.15 -1.58 5.82
N GLY A 80 5.38 -1.99 5.60
CA GLY A 80 5.64 -3.32 5.08
C GLY A 80 5.80 -3.42 3.57
N PHE A 81 5.75 -2.29 2.87
CA PHE A 81 6.00 -2.30 1.44
C PHE A 81 7.49 -2.42 1.18
N LYS A 82 7.85 -3.17 0.16
CA LYS A 82 9.23 -3.29 -0.27
C LYS A 82 9.37 -2.64 -1.62
N HIS A 83 10.44 -1.87 -1.78
CA HIS A 83 10.74 -1.21 -3.03
C HIS A 83 11.04 -2.27 -4.10
N VAL A 84 10.32 -2.22 -5.19
CA VAL A 84 10.51 -3.15 -6.29
C VAL A 84 11.53 -2.60 -7.26
N ARG A 85 11.32 -1.38 -7.72
CA ARG A 85 12.26 -0.68 -8.60
C ARG A 85 11.81 0.76 -8.75
N THR A 86 12.68 1.59 -9.30
CA THR A 86 12.32 2.95 -9.65
C THR A 86 12.53 3.12 -11.14
N GLU A 87 11.46 3.35 -11.87
CA GLU A 87 11.58 3.65 -13.28
C GLU A 87 10.30 4.28 -13.77
N ALA A 88 10.42 5.14 -14.75
CA ALA A 88 9.28 5.80 -15.35
C ALA A 88 9.72 6.47 -16.62
N PRO A 89 8.80 6.68 -17.54
CA PRO A 89 9.07 7.55 -18.67
C PRO A 89 9.46 8.93 -18.16
N SER A 90 10.32 9.62 -18.90
CA SER A 90 10.86 10.90 -18.43
C SER A 90 9.78 11.95 -18.16
N HIS A 91 8.62 11.83 -18.77
CA HIS A 91 7.53 12.80 -18.58
C HIS A 91 6.70 12.53 -17.33
N ARG A 92 6.98 11.44 -16.58
CA ARG A 92 6.22 11.09 -15.39
C ARG A 92 7.03 11.42 -14.14
N LEU A 93 6.35 11.96 -13.13
CA LEU A 93 6.98 12.24 -11.84
C LEU A 93 6.98 11.03 -10.93
N SER A 94 5.98 10.17 -11.09
CA SER A 94 5.91 8.93 -10.34
C SER A 94 6.93 7.92 -10.88
N GLY A 95 7.07 6.81 -10.22
CA GLY A 95 7.95 5.76 -10.69
C GLY A 95 8.69 5.03 -9.59
N TRP A 96 8.51 5.43 -8.33
CA TRP A 96 8.99 4.64 -7.22
C TRP A 96 7.92 3.59 -6.93
N LEU A 97 8.25 2.34 -7.20
CA LEU A 97 7.27 1.25 -7.16
C LEU A 97 7.55 0.35 -5.98
N ALA A 98 6.51 0.03 -5.22
CA ALA A 98 6.65 -0.84 -4.06
C ALA A 98 5.44 -1.74 -3.90
N GLN A 99 5.62 -2.83 -3.19
CA GLN A 99 4.54 -3.79 -2.95
C GLN A 99 4.69 -4.45 -1.59
N ARG A 100 3.57 -4.93 -1.07
CA ARG A 100 3.55 -5.75 0.14
C ARG A 100 2.63 -6.95 -0.10
N PRO A 101 2.87 -8.09 0.59
CA PRO A 101 1.97 -9.23 0.45
C PRO A 101 0.56 -8.90 0.91
N ALA A 102 -0.42 -9.40 0.19
CA ALA A 102 -1.81 -9.26 0.59
C ALA A 102 -2.01 -10.01 1.89
N GLY A 103 -2.84 -9.46 2.75
CA GLY A 103 -3.12 -10.07 4.04
C GLY A 103 -2.13 -9.76 5.13
N ASP A 104 -0.97 -9.18 4.77
CA ASP A 104 0.01 -8.80 5.77
C ASP A 104 -0.48 -7.62 6.60
N LEU A 105 -0.08 -7.57 7.85
CA LEU A 105 -0.46 -6.47 8.71
C LEU A 105 0.77 -5.66 9.08
N SER A 106 0.63 -4.35 9.06
CA SER A 106 1.73 -3.45 9.39
C SER A 106 1.96 -3.35 10.87
N MET A 107 0.95 -3.64 11.68
CA MET A 107 1.07 -3.61 13.14
C MET A 107 1.35 -5.00 13.67
N PRO A 108 1.97 -5.10 14.84
CA PRO A 108 2.24 -6.42 15.39
C PRO A 108 0.97 -7.25 15.45
N HIS A 109 0.99 -8.34 14.77
CA HIS A 109 -0.20 -9.13 14.60
C HIS A 109 -0.71 -9.71 15.88
N LYS A 110 0.16 -10.01 16.78
CA LYS A 110 -0.27 -10.53 18.05
C LYS A 110 -1.20 -9.60 18.78
N LEU A 111 -1.09 -8.33 18.49
CA LEU A 111 -2.01 -7.38 19.09
C LEU A 111 -3.36 -7.48 18.49
N LEU A 112 -3.44 -8.12 17.34
CA LEU A 112 -4.67 -8.19 16.61
C LEU A 112 -5.31 -9.53 16.77
N ALA A 113 -4.47 -10.51 16.83
CA ALA A 113 -4.98 -11.82 16.77
C ALA A 113 -5.35 -12.37 18.05
N VAL A 114 -4.86 -11.78 18.95
CA VAL A 114 -5.17 -12.25 20.07
C VAL A 114 -6.48 -12.49 20.12
N GLY A 115 -6.70 -13.08 19.97
CA GLY A 115 -7.79 -13.23 19.82
C GLY A 115 -8.27 -12.93 19.02
N THR A 116 -8.23 -12.76 18.75
CA THR A 116 -8.61 -12.47 18.08
C THR A 116 -8.78 -12.22 17.44
N SER A 117 -8.81 -12.11 17.30
CA SER A 117 -8.90 -11.69 16.68
C SER A 117 -8.89 -11.16 16.01
N ASP A 118 -8.88 -10.93 15.71
CA ASP A 118 -8.85 -10.35 14.98
C ASP A 118 -9.04 -9.21 14.99
N ALA A 119 -9.12 -8.99 15.65
CA ALA A 119 -9.46 -7.78 15.77
C ALA A 119 -8.49 -6.90 15.45
N PRO A 120 -8.45 -6.34 14.79
CA PRO A 120 -7.50 -5.68 14.34
C PRO A 120 -7.52 -4.41 14.78
N ASP A 121 -7.13 -3.99 15.18
CA ASP A 121 -7.21 -2.97 15.47
C ASP A 121 -7.12 -2.11 15.05
#